data_32061fff272b46866292423c8e7750ec
#
_entry.id   32061fff272b46866292423c8e7750ec
#
_cell.length_a   1.000
_cell.length_b   1.000
_cell.length_c   1.000
_cell.angle_alpha   90.00
_cell.angle_beta   90.00
_cell.angle_gamma   90.00
#
_symmetry.space_group_name_H-M   'P 1'
#
loop_
_entity.id
_entity.type
_entity.pdbx_description
1 polymer ?
#
loop_
_entity_poly.entity_id
_entity_poly.type
_entity_poly.pdbx_seq_one_letter_code
_entity_poly.pdbx_strand_id
1 'polypeptide(L)'
;MSKEIKFSLIYRDMWQSSGKYVPRVDQLKKIAPVIIDMGCFSRIETNGGAFEQVNLLYGENSNKAVREWTKPFNEAGIQTHMLERALNGIRMYPVPKDVRRLMFKVKKAQGVDIARSFCGLNDHRNLELSIKYAKEAGMISQATLSITHSEIHTVDYYMGVVDKAVEYGTDEICLKDMAGVGRPVTLGNLVKEIKKKYPDLIVQYHGHSGPGFSVASMLEVAKAGVDYVDVAMEPLSWGMVHPDVITIQAMLKDAGFKVPEINMKAYMKARALSQEFIDDFLGFFINPRNRYMSSLLVHAGLPGGMMGSMMADLKGVHQGLNQTLEAQGKEKLSEDDLLVKLFDEVIDIWPKLGNPPLVTPFSQYVKNIALLNVMLEIQGKAKFSIIDNNAWDMILGKSGKLPGKLAPEIIKIAEESGKEFYHGVPQDNYPDELDKYRKEMEENNWDTGEDDEELFELAMHERQYRDYKSGVAKKRFNEELQKLRSEAKSPKTGGVKPEPGKKDITSPYMGRIFYNLNDFIEVQAIELDNQLNKGQRICYIENNDTYDEIVSEYDGEVDEIFFEHGDMVSKGDVLVRLK
;
A
#
# COMPACT_ATOMS: atom_id res chain seq x y z
N MET A 1 -35.88 -2.81 14.50
CA MET A 1 -35.51 -2.39 13.12
C MET A 1 -34.09 -2.87 12.86
N SER A 2 -33.81 -3.45 11.68
CA SER A 2 -32.45 -3.82 11.32
C SER A 2 -31.58 -2.56 11.25
N LYS A 3 -30.35 -2.62 11.79
CA LYS A 3 -29.39 -1.51 11.75
C LYS A 3 -29.02 -1.22 10.30
N GLU A 4 -28.90 0.05 9.94
CA GLU A 4 -28.36 0.50 8.66
C GLU A 4 -26.83 0.57 8.75
N ILE A 5 -26.15 0.03 7.73
CA ILE A 5 -24.70 0.13 7.56
C ILE A 5 -24.43 0.89 6.27
N LYS A 6 -23.57 1.90 6.33
CA LYS A 6 -23.23 2.78 5.23
C LYS A 6 -21.88 2.40 4.62
N PHE A 7 -21.72 2.65 3.32
CA PHE A 7 -20.48 2.39 2.60
C PHE A 7 -19.65 3.65 2.42
N SER A 8 -18.34 3.48 2.57
CA SER A 8 -17.32 4.46 2.23
C SER A 8 -16.39 3.88 1.17
N LEU A 9 -16.26 4.56 0.02
CA LEU A 9 -15.32 4.15 -1.03
C LEU A 9 -13.93 4.65 -0.71
N ILE A 10 -12.96 3.74 -0.59
CA ILE A 10 -11.56 4.10 -0.32
C ILE A 10 -10.78 4.35 -1.63
N TYR A 11 -11.26 5.30 -2.45
CA TYR A 11 -10.78 5.48 -3.83
C TYR A 11 -9.27 5.77 -3.89
N ARG A 12 -8.74 6.66 -3.03
CA ARG A 12 -7.31 6.93 -2.97
C ARG A 12 -6.51 5.67 -2.60
N ASP A 13 -6.97 4.94 -1.55
CA ASP A 13 -6.23 3.79 -1.01
C ASP A 13 -6.24 2.59 -1.98
N MET A 14 -7.33 2.37 -2.72
CA MET A 14 -7.39 1.27 -3.68
C MET A 14 -6.33 1.39 -4.79
N TRP A 15 -6.01 2.61 -5.23
CA TRP A 15 -4.93 2.84 -6.18
C TRP A 15 -3.56 2.68 -5.52
N GLN A 16 -3.37 3.29 -4.34
CA GLN A 16 -2.10 3.22 -3.62
C GLN A 16 -1.75 1.79 -3.18
N SER A 17 -2.74 1.00 -2.79
CA SER A 17 -2.52 -0.41 -2.40
C SER A 17 -2.28 -1.32 -3.61
N SER A 18 -2.70 -0.90 -4.79
CA SER A 18 -2.44 -1.61 -6.05
C SER A 18 -1.08 -1.26 -6.64
N GLY A 19 -0.63 0.00 -6.53
CA GLY A 19 0.58 0.47 -7.19
C GLY A 19 1.17 1.77 -6.66
N LYS A 20 2.03 2.38 -7.48
CA LYS A 20 2.79 3.60 -7.12
C LYS A 20 1.97 4.88 -7.30
N TYR A 21 1.07 4.91 -8.28
CA TYR A 21 0.39 6.12 -8.73
C TYR A 21 -1.13 6.04 -8.56
N VAL A 22 -1.76 7.21 -8.43
CA VAL A 22 -3.21 7.39 -8.46
C VAL A 22 -3.62 8.07 -9.78
N PRO A 23 -4.90 8.05 -10.20
CA PRO A 23 -5.31 8.72 -11.43
C PRO A 23 -5.00 10.22 -11.44
N ARG A 24 -4.69 10.76 -12.62
CA ARG A 24 -4.50 12.20 -12.83
C ARG A 24 -5.84 12.96 -12.66
N VAL A 25 -5.73 14.28 -12.50
CA VAL A 25 -6.89 15.16 -12.30
C VAL A 25 -7.95 15.02 -13.41
N ASP A 26 -7.54 14.92 -14.67
CA ASP A 26 -8.45 14.71 -15.80
C ASP A 26 -9.23 13.40 -15.71
N GLN A 27 -8.56 12.32 -15.29
CA GLN A 27 -9.17 11.01 -15.05
C GLN A 27 -10.12 11.03 -13.85
N LEU A 28 -9.72 11.69 -12.74
CA LEU A 28 -10.55 11.87 -11.54
C LEU A 28 -11.84 12.63 -11.87
N LYS A 29 -11.76 13.71 -12.63
CA LYS A 29 -12.94 14.47 -13.09
C LYS A 29 -13.87 13.64 -13.97
N LYS A 30 -13.33 12.76 -14.78
CA LYS A 30 -14.10 11.89 -15.67
C LYS A 30 -14.90 10.84 -14.89
N ILE A 31 -14.34 10.28 -13.81
CA ILE A 31 -14.97 9.20 -13.06
C ILE A 31 -15.89 9.69 -11.93
N ALA A 32 -15.66 10.88 -11.36
CA ALA A 32 -16.42 11.40 -10.21
C ALA A 32 -17.95 11.33 -10.41
N PRO A 33 -18.55 11.84 -11.51
CA PRO A 33 -19.99 11.78 -11.69
C PRO A 33 -20.51 10.33 -11.79
N VAL A 34 -19.71 9.41 -12.30
CA VAL A 34 -20.11 8.00 -12.40
C VAL A 34 -20.11 7.31 -11.05
N ILE A 35 -19.14 7.62 -10.17
CA ILE A 35 -19.13 7.14 -8.77
C ILE A 35 -20.34 7.67 -8.01
N ILE A 36 -20.69 8.95 -8.20
CA ILE A 36 -21.87 9.57 -7.59
C ILE A 36 -23.15 8.85 -8.06
N ASP A 37 -23.27 8.57 -9.37
CA ASP A 37 -24.40 7.85 -9.96
C ASP A 37 -24.56 6.41 -9.44
N MET A 38 -23.51 5.81 -8.84
CA MET A 38 -23.64 4.50 -8.18
C MET A 38 -24.62 4.55 -7.00
N GLY A 39 -24.80 5.70 -6.36
CA GLY A 39 -25.82 5.97 -5.35
C GLY A 39 -25.65 5.24 -4.02
N CYS A 40 -24.58 4.48 -3.84
CA CYS A 40 -24.38 3.61 -2.67
C CYS A 40 -23.39 4.16 -1.65
N PHE A 41 -22.59 5.18 -1.98
CA PHE A 41 -21.57 5.70 -1.09
C PHE A 41 -22.04 6.95 -0.34
N SER A 42 -21.89 6.94 0.97
CA SER A 42 -22.08 8.12 1.83
C SER A 42 -20.79 8.87 2.07
N ARG A 43 -19.66 8.21 1.81
CA ARG A 43 -18.30 8.73 2.01
C ARG A 43 -17.38 8.27 0.90
N ILE A 44 -16.33 9.08 0.65
CA ILE A 44 -15.25 8.72 -0.26
C ILE A 44 -13.91 9.21 0.30
N GLU A 45 -12.89 8.33 0.27
CA GLU A 45 -11.51 8.74 0.53
C GLU A 45 -10.91 9.38 -0.71
N THR A 46 -10.70 10.70 -0.66
CA THR A 46 -10.27 11.48 -1.81
C THR A 46 -8.77 11.68 -1.86
N ASN A 47 -8.12 11.90 -0.73
CA ASN A 47 -6.73 12.34 -0.67
C ASN A 47 -6.04 11.98 0.66
N GLY A 48 -4.91 12.59 0.91
CA GLY A 48 -4.04 12.32 2.06
C GLY A 48 -2.81 11.53 1.64
N GLY A 49 -2.22 10.82 2.56
CA GLY A 49 -0.92 10.16 2.34
C GLY A 49 -0.72 9.54 0.96
N ALA A 50 0.26 10.05 0.23
CA ALA A 50 0.69 9.78 -1.13
C ALA A 50 -0.10 10.47 -2.27
N PHE A 51 -1.32 10.97 -2.09
CA PHE A 51 -2.10 11.58 -3.17
C PHE A 51 -1.44 12.88 -3.68
N GLU A 52 -1.23 13.85 -2.80
CA GLU A 52 -0.62 15.13 -3.13
C GLU A 52 0.80 14.94 -3.68
N GLN A 53 1.58 14.11 -3.02
CA GLN A 53 2.93 13.77 -3.45
C GLN A 53 2.95 13.20 -4.88
N VAL A 54 1.99 12.35 -5.23
CA VAL A 54 1.89 11.74 -6.57
C VAL A 54 1.52 12.78 -7.63
N ASN A 55 0.60 13.71 -7.33
CA ASN A 55 0.27 14.80 -8.26
C ASN A 55 1.52 15.66 -8.56
N LEU A 56 2.32 15.99 -7.54
CA LEU A 56 3.58 16.70 -7.75
C LEU A 56 4.57 15.92 -8.63
N LEU A 57 4.61 14.57 -8.50
CA LEU A 57 5.46 13.73 -9.37
C LEU A 57 5.00 13.74 -10.83
N TYR A 58 3.69 13.89 -11.11
CA TYR A 58 3.18 14.11 -12.47
C TYR A 58 3.56 15.48 -13.04
N GLY A 59 3.98 16.42 -12.19
CA GLY A 59 4.10 17.83 -12.51
C GLY A 59 2.74 18.52 -12.59
N GLU A 60 1.77 18.05 -11.80
CA GLU A 60 0.45 18.65 -11.61
C GLU A 60 0.37 19.37 -10.25
N ASN A 61 -0.47 20.42 -10.19
CA ASN A 61 -0.73 21.12 -8.94
C ASN A 61 -1.64 20.27 -8.05
N SER A 62 -1.11 19.80 -6.92
CA SER A 62 -1.81 18.95 -5.97
C SER A 62 -3.01 19.64 -5.32
N ASN A 63 -2.92 20.93 -5.03
CA ASN A 63 -4.01 21.71 -4.43
C ASN A 63 -5.21 21.80 -5.38
N LYS A 64 -4.94 22.12 -6.65
CA LYS A 64 -5.97 22.09 -7.69
C LYS A 64 -6.57 20.69 -7.84
N ALA A 65 -5.74 19.65 -7.79
CA ALA A 65 -6.22 18.27 -7.88
C ALA A 65 -7.21 17.94 -6.78
N VAL A 66 -6.89 18.28 -5.52
CA VAL A 66 -7.80 18.03 -4.38
C VAL A 66 -9.09 18.82 -4.56
N ARG A 67 -9.04 20.12 -4.86
CA ARG A 67 -10.24 20.96 -5.04
C ARG A 67 -11.16 20.43 -6.14
N GLU A 68 -10.62 20.08 -7.30
CA GLU A 68 -11.42 19.57 -8.43
C GLU A 68 -11.98 18.16 -8.17
N TRP A 69 -11.29 17.37 -7.35
CA TRP A 69 -11.73 16.02 -7.01
C TRP A 69 -12.78 15.98 -5.90
N THR A 70 -12.67 16.80 -4.86
CA THR A 70 -13.62 16.83 -3.73
C THR A 70 -14.94 17.50 -4.08
N LYS A 71 -14.90 18.57 -4.89
CA LYS A 71 -16.05 19.42 -5.22
C LYS A 71 -17.30 18.64 -5.66
N PRO A 72 -17.28 17.73 -6.66
CA PRO A 72 -18.48 17.05 -7.11
C PRO A 72 -19.11 16.17 -6.04
N PHE A 73 -18.33 15.59 -5.13
CA PHE A 73 -18.85 14.78 -4.03
C PHE A 73 -19.52 15.65 -2.98
N ASN A 74 -18.92 16.79 -2.60
CA ASN A 74 -19.53 17.73 -1.68
C ASN A 74 -20.86 18.27 -2.23
N GLU A 75 -20.93 18.62 -3.52
CA GLU A 75 -22.16 19.06 -4.20
C GLU A 75 -23.24 17.97 -4.21
N ALA A 76 -22.85 16.69 -4.24
CA ALA A 76 -23.76 15.54 -4.15
C ALA A 76 -24.11 15.13 -2.71
N GLY A 77 -23.59 15.80 -1.68
CA GLY A 77 -23.80 15.47 -0.27
C GLY A 77 -23.05 14.22 0.20
N ILE A 78 -22.02 13.79 -0.53
CA ILE A 78 -21.14 12.69 -0.15
C ILE A 78 -19.95 13.27 0.63
N GLN A 79 -19.76 12.82 1.86
CA GLN A 79 -18.64 13.29 2.70
C GLN A 79 -17.30 12.81 2.14
N THR A 80 -16.36 13.72 2.02
CA THR A 80 -14.99 13.42 1.62
C THR A 80 -14.08 13.23 2.84
N HIS A 81 -13.11 12.33 2.75
CA HIS A 81 -12.13 12.17 3.82
C HIS A 81 -10.71 12.01 3.32
N MET A 82 -9.78 12.47 4.13
CA MET A 82 -8.34 12.30 3.92
C MET A 82 -7.72 11.40 4.99
N LEU A 83 -6.65 10.69 4.61
CA LEU A 83 -5.81 9.96 5.56
C LEU A 83 -4.60 10.79 5.96
N GLU A 84 -4.39 10.99 7.27
CA GLU A 84 -3.18 11.61 7.79
C GLU A 84 -2.53 10.76 8.90
N ARG A 85 -1.22 10.87 9.06
CA ARG A 85 -0.38 10.02 9.91
C ARG A 85 0.05 10.73 11.19
N ALA A 86 -0.87 11.42 11.85
CA ALA A 86 -0.62 12.16 13.10
C ALA A 86 0.68 12.98 13.04
N LEU A 87 1.69 12.64 13.83
CA LEU A 87 2.98 13.35 13.87
C LEU A 87 3.61 13.57 12.48
N ASN A 88 3.36 12.66 11.53
CA ASN A 88 3.94 12.70 10.18
C ASN A 88 3.06 13.43 9.14
N GLY A 89 1.87 13.92 9.51
CA GLY A 89 0.94 14.54 8.55
C GLY A 89 0.66 13.61 7.36
N ILE A 90 0.85 14.08 6.14
CA ILE A 90 0.66 13.28 4.92
C ILE A 90 1.98 12.82 4.27
N ARG A 91 3.10 12.91 4.99
CA ARG A 91 4.43 12.42 4.55
C ARG A 91 4.92 11.26 5.43
N MET A 92 6.15 10.77 5.19
CA MET A 92 6.68 9.55 5.83
C MET A 92 7.51 9.81 7.09
N TYR A 93 7.80 11.06 7.41
CA TYR A 93 8.62 11.51 8.54
C TYR A 93 7.93 12.67 9.28
N PRO A 94 8.31 12.97 10.52
CA PRO A 94 7.64 13.98 11.34
C PRO A 94 7.54 15.35 10.69
N VAL A 95 6.48 16.07 11.02
CA VAL A 95 6.13 17.39 10.47
C VAL A 95 6.23 18.44 11.56
N PRO A 96 6.77 19.66 11.28
CA PRO A 96 6.69 20.79 12.18
C PRO A 96 5.25 21.08 12.62
N LYS A 97 5.11 21.55 13.85
CA LYS A 97 3.79 21.72 14.51
C LYS A 97 2.87 22.68 13.77
N ASP A 98 3.39 23.80 13.31
CA ASP A 98 2.66 24.82 12.55
C ASP A 98 2.28 24.34 11.13
N VAL A 99 3.15 23.60 10.45
CA VAL A 99 2.86 22.95 9.14
C VAL A 99 1.71 21.96 9.29
N ARG A 100 1.74 21.15 10.37
CA ARG A 100 0.68 20.20 10.67
C ARG A 100 -0.67 20.91 10.91
N ARG A 101 -0.67 22.04 11.64
CA ARG A 101 -1.88 22.84 11.85
C ARG A 101 -2.40 23.45 10.55
N LEU A 102 -1.51 23.99 9.72
CA LEU A 102 -1.86 24.56 8.40
C LEU A 102 -2.49 23.49 7.48
N MET A 103 -2.01 22.23 7.53
CA MET A 103 -2.57 21.13 6.75
C MET A 103 -4.09 21.00 6.90
N PHE A 104 -4.60 20.98 8.13
CA PHE A 104 -6.05 20.83 8.37
C PHE A 104 -6.84 22.04 7.84
N LYS A 105 -6.32 23.26 8.01
CA LYS A 105 -6.94 24.47 7.47
C LYS A 105 -7.03 24.40 5.95
N VAL A 106 -5.94 24.11 5.26
CA VAL A 106 -5.86 24.00 3.81
C VAL A 106 -6.79 22.89 3.30
N LYS A 107 -6.76 21.71 3.90
CA LYS A 107 -7.60 20.59 3.45
C LYS A 107 -9.08 20.85 3.65
N LYS A 108 -9.48 21.53 4.72
CA LYS A 108 -10.88 21.97 4.89
C LYS A 108 -11.28 22.97 3.81
N ALA A 109 -10.47 23.95 3.51
CA ALA A 109 -10.71 24.92 2.43
C ALA A 109 -10.79 24.25 1.04
N GLN A 110 -10.11 23.13 0.86
CA GLN A 110 -10.14 22.31 -0.35
C GLN A 110 -11.33 21.35 -0.42
N GLY A 111 -12.27 21.40 0.55
CA GLY A 111 -13.50 20.62 0.55
C GLY A 111 -13.38 19.23 1.22
N VAL A 112 -12.37 19.01 2.06
CA VAL A 112 -12.26 17.77 2.83
C VAL A 112 -13.09 17.88 4.13
N ASP A 113 -14.02 16.95 4.35
CA ASP A 113 -14.93 16.97 5.48
C ASP A 113 -14.38 16.27 6.72
N ILE A 114 -13.73 15.12 6.53
CA ILE A 114 -13.30 14.24 7.62
C ILE A 114 -11.77 14.08 7.59
N ALA A 115 -11.15 14.36 8.73
CA ALA A 115 -9.74 14.04 8.96
C ALA A 115 -9.62 12.66 9.63
N ARG A 116 -9.23 11.64 8.87
CA ARG A 116 -8.90 10.31 9.39
C ARG A 116 -7.46 10.30 9.85
N SER A 117 -7.26 10.45 11.16
CA SER A 117 -5.95 10.61 11.78
C SER A 117 -5.50 9.34 12.48
N PHE A 118 -4.36 8.75 12.08
CA PHE A 118 -3.80 7.59 12.78
C PHE A 118 -2.39 7.85 13.30
N CYS A 119 -2.10 7.34 14.48
CA CYS A 119 -0.72 7.16 14.95
C CYS A 119 -0.32 5.71 14.72
N GLY A 120 0.76 5.48 13.97
CA GLY A 120 1.22 4.12 13.69
C GLY A 120 1.64 3.35 14.95
N LEU A 121 1.96 4.01 16.06
CA LEU A 121 2.26 3.39 17.36
C LEU A 121 1.05 3.34 18.30
N ASN A 122 -0.12 3.84 17.89
CA ASN A 122 -1.28 4.06 18.75
C ASN A 122 -0.99 4.97 19.97
N ASP A 123 0.05 5.79 19.89
CA ASP A 123 0.33 6.77 20.95
C ASP A 123 -0.71 7.90 20.88
N HIS A 124 -1.59 7.93 21.86
CA HIS A 124 -2.68 8.91 21.94
C HIS A 124 -2.18 10.37 21.96
N ARG A 125 -0.95 10.65 22.48
CA ARG A 125 -0.35 11.99 22.50
C ARG A 125 -0.12 12.54 21.09
N ASN A 126 0.17 11.67 20.11
CA ASN A 126 0.27 12.05 18.70
C ASN A 126 -1.10 12.36 18.08
N LEU A 127 -2.18 11.70 18.55
CA LEU A 127 -3.54 11.94 18.08
C LEU A 127 -4.16 13.23 18.64
N GLU A 128 -3.77 13.65 19.83
CA GLU A 128 -4.32 14.84 20.50
C GLU A 128 -4.29 16.08 19.61
N LEU A 129 -3.13 16.39 19.02
CA LEU A 129 -3.00 17.56 18.14
C LEU A 129 -3.76 17.40 16.82
N SER A 130 -3.84 16.20 16.26
CA SER A 130 -4.66 15.96 15.06
C SER A 130 -6.13 16.22 15.33
N ILE A 131 -6.66 15.70 16.45
CA ILE A 131 -8.04 15.94 16.88
C ILE A 131 -8.30 17.44 17.04
N LYS A 132 -7.44 18.12 17.79
CA LYS A 132 -7.53 19.56 18.04
C LYS A 132 -7.53 20.37 16.74
N TYR A 133 -6.56 20.15 15.86
CA TYR A 133 -6.42 20.93 14.63
C TYR A 133 -7.52 20.63 13.60
N ALA A 134 -8.00 19.38 13.52
CA ALA A 134 -9.16 19.05 12.70
C ALA A 134 -10.41 19.82 13.15
N LYS A 135 -10.67 19.85 14.46
CA LYS A 135 -11.81 20.62 15.03
C LYS A 135 -11.64 22.13 14.88
N GLU A 136 -10.47 22.68 15.10
CA GLU A 136 -10.14 24.09 14.85
C GLU A 136 -10.40 24.49 13.39
N ALA A 137 -10.12 23.59 12.44
CA ALA A 137 -10.39 23.80 11.03
C ALA A 137 -11.86 23.58 10.62
N GLY A 138 -12.73 23.11 11.52
CA GLY A 138 -14.11 22.78 11.22
C GLY A 138 -14.30 21.46 10.46
N MET A 139 -13.35 20.55 10.60
CA MET A 139 -13.44 19.17 10.07
C MET A 139 -14.02 18.22 11.12
N ILE A 140 -14.63 17.14 10.67
CA ILE A 140 -14.95 15.99 11.52
C ILE A 140 -13.64 15.29 11.87
N SER A 141 -13.35 15.14 13.16
CA SER A 141 -12.19 14.40 13.65
C SER A 141 -12.50 12.92 13.77
N GLN A 142 -11.83 12.09 12.99
CA GLN A 142 -11.94 10.64 13.07
C GLN A 142 -10.61 10.05 13.58
N ALA A 143 -10.53 9.84 14.90
CA ALA A 143 -9.34 9.19 15.49
C ALA A 143 -9.30 7.71 15.10
N THR A 144 -8.12 7.22 14.74
CA THR A 144 -7.98 5.93 14.08
C THR A 144 -7.03 5.02 14.85
N LEU A 145 -7.49 3.81 15.11
CA LEU A 145 -6.72 2.76 15.76
C LEU A 145 -5.93 1.99 14.69
N SER A 146 -4.63 1.91 14.84
CA SER A 146 -3.77 1.04 14.02
C SER A 146 -3.91 -0.40 14.52
N ILE A 147 -4.70 -1.20 13.80
CA ILE A 147 -4.99 -2.58 14.20
C ILE A 147 -3.83 -3.51 13.82
N THR A 148 -3.45 -4.35 14.76
CA THR A 148 -2.58 -5.50 14.56
C THR A 148 -2.97 -6.62 15.54
N HIS A 149 -2.26 -7.75 15.51
CA HIS A 149 -2.54 -8.89 16.36
C HIS A 149 -1.28 -9.33 17.11
N SER A 150 -1.30 -9.22 18.43
CA SER A 150 -0.30 -9.77 19.36
C SER A 150 -0.90 -9.93 20.73
N GLU A 151 -0.15 -10.48 21.68
CA GLU A 151 -0.57 -10.60 23.09
C GLU A 151 -0.85 -9.25 23.75
N ILE A 152 -0.23 -8.16 23.25
CA ILE A 152 -0.40 -6.81 23.77
C ILE A 152 -1.65 -6.13 23.20
N HIS A 153 -1.93 -6.33 21.92
CA HIS A 153 -2.99 -5.65 21.19
C HIS A 153 -4.36 -6.29 21.45
N THR A 154 -4.79 -6.19 22.72
CA THR A 154 -6.07 -6.68 23.21
C THR A 154 -7.18 -5.66 23.03
N VAL A 155 -8.44 -6.07 23.27
CA VAL A 155 -9.59 -5.14 23.30
C VAL A 155 -9.37 -4.05 24.33
N ASP A 156 -8.88 -4.40 25.54
CA ASP A 156 -8.61 -3.42 26.61
C ASP A 156 -7.53 -2.41 26.23
N TYR A 157 -6.48 -2.86 25.53
CA TYR A 157 -5.45 -1.96 25.00
C TYR A 157 -6.06 -0.92 24.05
N TYR A 158 -6.86 -1.36 23.08
CA TYR A 158 -7.50 -0.45 22.13
C TYR A 158 -8.53 0.45 22.80
N MET A 159 -9.29 -0.05 23.76
CA MET A 159 -10.22 0.77 24.54
C MET A 159 -9.50 1.90 25.28
N GLY A 160 -8.29 1.65 25.80
CA GLY A 160 -7.47 2.70 26.40
C GLY A 160 -7.13 3.83 25.41
N VAL A 161 -6.87 3.52 24.14
CA VAL A 161 -6.64 4.52 23.08
C VAL A 161 -7.93 5.26 22.72
N VAL A 162 -9.05 4.54 22.61
CA VAL A 162 -10.39 5.12 22.38
C VAL A 162 -10.76 6.10 23.48
N ASP A 163 -10.58 5.73 24.75
CA ASP A 163 -10.91 6.58 25.90
C ASP A 163 -10.16 7.92 25.82
N LYS A 164 -8.87 7.88 25.47
CA LYS A 164 -8.08 9.10 25.30
C LYS A 164 -8.52 9.93 24.09
N ALA A 165 -8.82 9.29 22.97
CA ALA A 165 -9.34 10.01 21.81
C ALA A 165 -10.68 10.71 22.11
N VAL A 166 -11.57 10.06 22.84
CA VAL A 166 -12.85 10.66 23.29
C VAL A 166 -12.60 11.80 24.28
N GLU A 167 -11.66 11.63 25.23
CA GLU A 167 -11.24 12.70 26.16
C GLU A 167 -10.75 13.95 25.40
N TYR A 168 -10.01 13.77 24.29
CA TYR A 168 -9.56 14.85 23.42
C TYR A 168 -10.66 15.43 22.52
N GLY A 169 -11.85 14.83 22.51
CA GLY A 169 -13.04 15.32 21.80
C GLY A 169 -13.12 14.86 20.34
N THR A 170 -12.63 13.67 20.01
CA THR A 170 -12.86 13.09 18.66
C THR A 170 -14.35 12.92 18.38
N ASP A 171 -14.76 13.12 17.14
CA ASP A 171 -16.15 12.94 16.73
C ASP A 171 -16.45 11.47 16.34
N GLU A 172 -15.43 10.74 15.88
CA GLU A 172 -15.57 9.38 15.36
C GLU A 172 -14.33 8.53 15.66
N ILE A 173 -14.50 7.20 15.61
CA ILE A 173 -13.41 6.23 15.68
C ILE A 173 -13.38 5.39 14.40
N CYS A 174 -12.18 5.18 13.86
CA CYS A 174 -11.94 4.21 12.79
C CYS A 174 -11.05 3.06 13.28
N LEU A 175 -11.47 1.82 13.07
CA LEU A 175 -10.62 0.65 13.23
C LEU A 175 -9.91 0.41 11.90
N LYS A 176 -8.59 0.70 11.82
CA LYS A 176 -7.81 0.59 10.60
C LYS A 176 -6.91 -0.64 10.62
N ASP A 177 -7.39 -1.70 9.98
CA ASP A 177 -6.65 -2.94 9.77
C ASP A 177 -5.92 -2.93 8.43
N MET A 178 -4.81 -2.17 8.38
CA MET A 178 -4.04 -1.95 7.15
C MET A 178 -3.34 -3.22 6.64
N ALA A 179 -2.97 -4.13 7.54
CA ALA A 179 -2.40 -5.42 7.17
C ALA A 179 -3.47 -6.49 6.92
N GLY A 180 -4.72 -6.25 7.33
CA GLY A 180 -5.81 -7.23 7.25
C GLY A 180 -5.66 -8.38 8.24
N VAL A 181 -4.85 -8.23 9.29
CA VAL A 181 -4.49 -9.29 10.26
C VAL A 181 -5.32 -9.27 11.54
N GLY A 182 -6.16 -8.27 11.71
CA GLY A 182 -7.11 -8.23 12.83
C GLY A 182 -8.00 -9.46 12.83
N ARG A 183 -8.13 -10.12 14.00
CA ARG A 183 -8.96 -11.31 14.12
C ARG A 183 -10.45 -10.90 14.13
N PRO A 184 -11.29 -11.50 13.28
CA PRO A 184 -12.68 -11.06 13.10
C PRO A 184 -13.46 -10.94 14.41
N VAL A 185 -13.41 -11.97 15.27
CA VAL A 185 -14.10 -11.97 16.57
C VAL A 185 -13.55 -10.88 17.51
N THR A 186 -12.22 -10.65 17.53
CA THR A 186 -11.61 -9.61 18.35
C THR A 186 -12.07 -8.22 17.91
N LEU A 187 -12.13 -7.98 16.59
CA LEU A 187 -12.63 -6.73 16.02
C LEU A 187 -14.10 -6.49 16.35
N GLY A 188 -14.94 -7.53 16.21
CA GLY A 188 -16.34 -7.48 16.65
C GLY A 188 -16.47 -7.14 18.14
N ASN A 189 -15.70 -7.78 19.00
CA ASN A 189 -15.69 -7.48 20.43
C ASN A 189 -15.25 -6.05 20.73
N LEU A 190 -14.25 -5.54 20.02
CA LEU A 190 -13.79 -4.14 20.16
C LEU A 190 -14.91 -3.15 19.80
N VAL A 191 -15.58 -3.34 18.66
CA VAL A 191 -16.72 -2.49 18.27
C VAL A 191 -17.84 -2.57 19.31
N LYS A 192 -18.14 -3.77 19.81
CA LYS A 192 -19.15 -3.97 20.84
C LYS A 192 -18.83 -3.21 22.14
N GLU A 193 -17.59 -3.26 22.61
CA GLU A 193 -17.20 -2.52 23.82
C GLU A 193 -17.18 -1.00 23.59
N ILE A 194 -16.76 -0.53 22.39
CA ILE A 194 -16.87 0.89 22.02
C ILE A 194 -18.33 1.34 22.07
N LYS A 195 -19.24 0.61 21.40
CA LYS A 195 -20.66 0.96 21.34
C LYS A 195 -21.37 0.84 22.70
N LYS A 196 -20.95 -0.06 23.54
CA LYS A 196 -21.46 -0.18 24.91
C LYS A 196 -21.06 1.01 25.79
N LYS A 197 -19.81 1.49 25.68
CA LYS A 197 -19.29 2.61 26.47
C LYS A 197 -19.68 3.97 25.90
N TYR A 198 -19.72 4.09 24.59
CA TYR A 198 -20.00 5.30 23.82
C TYR A 198 -21.04 5.02 22.73
N PRO A 199 -22.34 4.91 23.09
CA PRO A 199 -23.40 4.46 22.16
C PRO A 199 -23.54 5.34 20.91
N ASP A 200 -23.35 6.65 21.06
CA ASP A 200 -23.53 7.65 20.00
C ASP A 200 -22.27 7.87 19.16
N LEU A 201 -21.13 7.34 19.58
CA LEU A 201 -19.86 7.48 18.87
C LEU A 201 -19.93 6.71 17.54
N ILE A 202 -19.71 7.40 16.44
CA ILE A 202 -19.64 6.78 15.11
C ILE A 202 -18.40 5.90 15.02
N VAL A 203 -18.58 4.66 14.56
CA VAL A 203 -17.50 3.70 14.35
C VAL A 203 -17.44 3.30 12.88
N GLN A 204 -16.27 3.43 12.28
CA GLN A 204 -15.98 3.01 10.91
C GLN A 204 -14.93 1.88 10.91
N TYR A 205 -15.10 0.90 10.05
CA TYR A 205 -14.12 -0.18 9.87
C TYR A 205 -13.46 -0.11 8.50
N HIS A 206 -12.14 -0.13 8.51
CA HIS A 206 -11.25 -0.13 7.35
C HIS A 206 -10.37 -1.38 7.43
N GLY A 207 -10.55 -2.34 6.53
CA GLY A 207 -9.81 -3.61 6.58
C GLY A 207 -9.41 -4.13 5.21
N HIS A 208 -8.09 -4.30 5.02
CA HIS A 208 -7.53 -4.85 3.79
C HIS A 208 -7.76 -6.36 3.66
N SER A 209 -7.83 -6.85 2.42
CA SER A 209 -8.13 -8.24 2.12
C SER A 209 -6.91 -9.17 2.18
N GLY A 210 -5.69 -8.62 2.22
CA GLY A 210 -4.44 -9.34 2.04
C GLY A 210 -4.38 -10.78 2.57
N PRO A 211 -4.59 -11.03 3.88
CA PRO A 211 -4.56 -12.37 4.46
C PRO A 211 -5.89 -13.15 4.37
N GLY A 212 -6.97 -12.52 3.86
CA GLY A 212 -8.26 -13.19 3.65
C GLY A 212 -9.32 -13.00 4.74
N PHE A 213 -9.06 -12.24 5.81
CA PHE A 213 -10.02 -12.08 6.92
C PHE A 213 -11.09 -11.01 6.69
N SER A 214 -10.90 -10.10 5.74
CA SER A 214 -11.66 -8.85 5.63
C SER A 214 -13.18 -9.03 5.58
N VAL A 215 -13.68 -10.01 4.81
CA VAL A 215 -15.14 -10.27 4.70
C VAL A 215 -15.70 -10.76 6.04
N ALA A 216 -15.02 -11.68 6.70
CA ALA A 216 -15.43 -12.17 8.04
C ALA A 216 -15.36 -11.04 9.07
N SER A 217 -14.32 -10.22 9.04
CA SER A 217 -14.17 -9.05 9.90
C SER A 217 -15.31 -8.05 9.71
N MET A 218 -15.68 -7.74 8.46
CA MET A 218 -16.81 -6.86 8.16
C MET A 218 -18.13 -7.39 8.69
N LEU A 219 -18.36 -8.71 8.61
CA LEU A 219 -19.55 -9.32 9.19
C LEU A 219 -19.58 -9.21 10.72
N GLU A 220 -18.45 -9.50 11.39
CA GLU A 220 -18.37 -9.43 12.85
C GLU A 220 -18.51 -8.01 13.40
N VAL A 221 -17.88 -7.01 12.77
CA VAL A 221 -18.05 -5.61 13.17
C VAL A 221 -19.46 -5.09 12.87
N ALA A 222 -20.10 -5.58 11.79
CA ALA A 222 -21.50 -5.28 11.47
C ALA A 222 -22.44 -5.78 12.57
N LYS A 223 -22.32 -7.04 12.98
CA LYS A 223 -23.07 -7.62 14.09
C LYS A 223 -22.86 -6.87 15.41
N ALA A 224 -21.66 -6.32 15.63
CA ALA A 224 -21.31 -5.57 16.82
C ALA A 224 -21.79 -4.10 16.79
N GLY A 225 -22.29 -3.62 15.65
CA GLY A 225 -22.90 -2.31 15.56
C GLY A 225 -22.03 -1.21 14.93
N VAL A 226 -21.12 -1.55 14.01
CA VAL A 226 -20.40 -0.56 13.18
C VAL A 226 -21.37 0.31 12.38
N ASP A 227 -21.00 1.55 12.07
CA ASP A 227 -21.84 2.48 11.31
C ASP A 227 -21.45 2.57 9.84
N TYR A 228 -20.13 2.50 9.57
CA TYR A 228 -19.57 2.55 8.22
C TYR A 228 -18.57 1.42 8.00
N VAL A 229 -18.54 0.88 6.79
CA VAL A 229 -17.48 -0.01 6.33
C VAL A 229 -16.82 0.54 5.06
N ASP A 230 -15.50 0.44 5.02
CA ASP A 230 -14.70 0.83 3.87
C ASP A 230 -14.69 -0.30 2.84
N VAL A 231 -14.98 0.03 1.58
CA VAL A 231 -15.04 -0.92 0.47
C VAL A 231 -14.32 -0.38 -0.75
N ALA A 232 -13.96 -1.28 -1.65
CA ALA A 232 -13.38 -0.96 -2.95
C ALA A 232 -14.35 -1.31 -4.08
N MET A 233 -13.88 -1.15 -5.32
CA MET A 233 -14.60 -1.54 -6.53
C MET A 233 -13.63 -2.14 -7.55
N GLU A 234 -14.12 -3.05 -8.40
CA GLU A 234 -13.34 -3.56 -9.52
C GLU A 234 -12.89 -2.45 -10.48
N PRO A 235 -11.72 -2.63 -11.13
CA PRO A 235 -10.86 -3.81 -11.15
C PRO A 235 -9.80 -3.82 -10.03
N LEU A 236 -9.87 -2.92 -9.04
CA LEU A 236 -8.89 -2.74 -7.98
C LEU A 236 -9.39 -3.20 -6.60
N SER A 237 -10.46 -3.99 -6.52
CA SER A 237 -10.88 -4.66 -5.29
C SER A 237 -10.09 -5.95 -5.05
N TRP A 238 -10.12 -6.46 -3.81
CA TRP A 238 -9.45 -7.69 -3.38
C TRP A 238 -7.92 -7.60 -3.31
N GLY A 239 -7.26 -8.74 -3.29
CA GLY A 239 -5.80 -8.79 -3.13
C GLY A 239 -5.35 -8.00 -1.90
N MET A 240 -4.42 -7.07 -2.08
CA MET A 240 -3.92 -6.18 -1.02
C MET A 240 -4.82 -4.95 -0.77
N VAL A 241 -5.92 -4.83 -1.50
CA VAL A 241 -6.90 -3.76 -1.36
C VAL A 241 -8.05 -4.22 -0.44
N HIS A 242 -9.22 -3.61 -0.53
CA HIS A 242 -10.41 -3.94 0.26
C HIS A 242 -11.35 -4.87 -0.51
N PRO A 243 -12.30 -5.49 0.18
CA PRO A 243 -13.37 -6.24 -0.47
C PRO A 243 -14.21 -5.34 -1.39
N ASP A 244 -14.78 -5.96 -2.41
CA ASP A 244 -15.67 -5.27 -3.34
C ASP A 244 -17.02 -4.95 -2.70
N VAL A 245 -17.56 -3.76 -3.02
CA VAL A 245 -18.83 -3.28 -2.50
C VAL A 245 -20.00 -4.21 -2.83
N ILE A 246 -20.00 -4.88 -4.00
CA ILE A 246 -21.06 -5.81 -4.40
C ILE A 246 -21.11 -7.01 -3.45
N THR A 247 -19.95 -7.61 -3.17
CA THR A 247 -19.85 -8.75 -2.26
C THR A 247 -20.26 -8.38 -0.84
N ILE A 248 -19.81 -7.22 -0.37
CA ILE A 248 -20.14 -6.75 0.99
C ILE A 248 -21.63 -6.41 1.10
N GLN A 249 -22.21 -5.78 0.08
CA GLN A 249 -23.65 -5.54 0.05
C GLN A 249 -24.45 -6.85 0.13
N ALA A 250 -24.10 -7.84 -0.69
CA ALA A 250 -24.80 -9.13 -0.72
C ALA A 250 -24.71 -9.85 0.64
N MET A 251 -23.51 -9.90 1.23
CA MET A 251 -23.29 -10.53 2.55
C MET A 251 -24.09 -9.82 3.67
N LEU A 252 -24.08 -8.49 3.69
CA LEU A 252 -24.78 -7.75 4.74
C LEU A 252 -26.31 -7.84 4.60
N LYS A 253 -26.83 -7.87 3.35
CA LYS A 253 -28.25 -8.13 3.09
C LYS A 253 -28.67 -9.52 3.58
N ASP A 254 -27.89 -10.57 3.27
CA ASP A 254 -28.14 -11.93 3.75
C ASP A 254 -28.12 -12.01 5.26
N ALA A 255 -27.22 -11.27 5.92
CA ALA A 255 -27.16 -11.15 7.38
C ALA A 255 -28.27 -10.28 8.00
N GLY A 256 -29.20 -9.73 7.21
CA GLY A 256 -30.38 -8.98 7.67
C GLY A 256 -30.13 -7.50 7.93
N PHE A 257 -29.02 -6.92 7.47
CA PHE A 257 -28.75 -5.49 7.60
C PHE A 257 -29.39 -4.68 6.47
N LYS A 258 -29.74 -3.43 6.78
CA LYS A 258 -30.04 -2.42 5.77
C LYS A 258 -28.74 -1.86 5.20
N VAL A 259 -28.61 -1.87 3.89
CA VAL A 259 -27.46 -1.31 3.16
C VAL A 259 -27.95 -0.56 1.91
N PRO A 260 -27.20 0.44 1.42
CA PRO A 260 -27.57 1.17 0.21
C PRO A 260 -27.64 0.26 -1.04
N GLU A 261 -28.54 0.58 -1.97
CA GLU A 261 -28.62 -0.09 -3.27
C GLU A 261 -27.54 0.42 -4.22
N ILE A 262 -27.02 -0.47 -5.04
CA ILE A 262 -25.98 -0.15 -6.02
C ILE A 262 -26.62 -0.02 -7.41
N ASN A 263 -26.45 1.14 -8.07
CA ASN A 263 -26.74 1.26 -9.48
C ASN A 263 -25.69 0.49 -10.29
N MET A 264 -26.01 -0.75 -10.66
CA MET A 264 -25.09 -1.64 -11.37
C MET A 264 -24.64 -1.10 -12.74
N LYS A 265 -25.47 -0.30 -13.43
CA LYS A 265 -25.07 0.31 -14.69
C LYS A 265 -23.95 1.34 -14.47
N ALA A 266 -24.06 2.14 -13.42
CA ALA A 266 -23.03 3.09 -13.04
C ALA A 266 -21.77 2.37 -12.53
N TYR A 267 -21.91 1.30 -11.74
CA TYR A 267 -20.79 0.46 -11.31
C TYR A 267 -19.99 -0.07 -12.50
N MET A 268 -20.65 -0.69 -13.48
CA MET A 268 -19.98 -1.22 -14.67
C MET A 268 -19.28 -0.13 -15.48
N LYS A 269 -19.85 1.08 -15.54
CA LYS A 269 -19.22 2.23 -16.20
C LYS A 269 -17.98 2.72 -15.41
N ALA A 270 -18.06 2.79 -14.08
CA ALA A 270 -16.93 3.16 -13.24
C ALA A 270 -15.78 2.14 -13.34
N ARG A 271 -16.13 0.83 -13.36
CA ARG A 271 -15.18 -0.26 -13.61
C ARG A 271 -14.47 -0.11 -14.97
N ALA A 272 -15.22 0.13 -16.02
CA ALA A 272 -14.66 0.33 -17.37
C ALA A 272 -13.74 1.56 -17.45
N LEU A 273 -14.10 2.68 -16.80
CA LEU A 273 -13.25 3.86 -16.72
C LEU A 273 -11.97 3.60 -15.92
N SER A 274 -12.07 2.86 -14.83
CA SER A 274 -10.88 2.49 -14.04
C SER A 274 -9.94 1.59 -14.86
N GLN A 275 -10.49 0.67 -15.68
CA GLN A 275 -9.71 -0.14 -16.61
C GLN A 275 -9.06 0.74 -17.69
N GLU A 276 -9.79 1.70 -18.26
CA GLU A 276 -9.24 2.66 -19.23
C GLU A 276 -8.02 3.42 -18.63
N PHE A 277 -8.08 3.83 -17.34
CA PHE A 277 -6.96 4.49 -16.68
C PHE A 277 -5.74 3.56 -16.46
N ILE A 278 -6.01 2.28 -16.19
CA ILE A 278 -4.97 1.25 -16.13
C ILE A 278 -4.31 1.09 -17.50
N ASP A 279 -5.10 0.98 -18.56
CA ASP A 279 -4.61 0.77 -19.92
C ASP A 279 -3.88 1.99 -20.50
N ASP A 280 -4.25 3.21 -20.07
CA ASP A 280 -3.54 4.43 -20.49
C ASP A 280 -2.08 4.42 -20.01
N PHE A 281 -1.85 4.30 -18.68
CA PHE A 281 -0.49 4.25 -18.15
C PHE A 281 -0.38 3.70 -16.73
N LEU A 282 -1.44 3.69 -15.93
CA LEU A 282 -1.35 3.29 -14.53
C LEU A 282 -0.97 1.82 -14.37
N GLY A 283 -1.30 0.98 -15.35
CA GLY A 283 -0.95 -0.43 -15.38
C GLY A 283 0.55 -0.69 -15.28
N PHE A 284 1.38 0.19 -15.85
CA PHE A 284 2.86 0.09 -15.73
C PHE A 284 3.36 0.22 -14.28
N PHE A 285 2.56 0.81 -13.41
CA PHE A 285 2.91 1.10 -12.02
C PHE A 285 2.14 0.25 -11.01
N ILE A 286 1.22 -0.59 -11.44
CA ILE A 286 0.54 -1.58 -10.61
C ILE A 286 1.48 -2.77 -10.40
N ASN A 287 1.66 -3.17 -9.14
CA ASN A 287 2.37 -4.40 -8.84
C ASN A 287 1.42 -5.59 -9.01
N PRO A 288 1.65 -6.51 -9.97
CA PRO A 288 0.77 -7.67 -10.19
C PRO A 288 0.55 -8.51 -8.94
N ARG A 289 1.56 -8.65 -8.07
CA ARG A 289 1.47 -9.39 -6.80
C ARG A 289 0.45 -8.81 -5.83
N ASN A 290 0.17 -7.50 -5.90
CA ASN A 290 -0.81 -6.86 -5.04
C ASN A 290 -2.26 -7.24 -5.40
N ARG A 291 -2.49 -7.92 -6.52
CA ARG A 291 -3.80 -8.45 -6.92
C ARG A 291 -4.15 -9.77 -6.24
N TYR A 292 -3.20 -10.41 -5.58
CA TYR A 292 -3.40 -11.71 -4.93
C TYR A 292 -3.43 -11.57 -3.41
N MET A 293 -4.26 -12.37 -2.76
CA MET A 293 -4.23 -12.57 -1.32
C MET A 293 -3.13 -13.56 -0.95
N SER A 294 -2.55 -13.39 0.24
CA SER A 294 -1.52 -14.29 0.75
C SER A 294 -1.74 -14.59 2.22
N SER A 295 -2.01 -15.84 2.56
CA SER A 295 -2.13 -16.28 3.95
C SER A 295 -0.82 -16.20 4.74
N LEU A 296 0.33 -16.10 4.08
CA LEU A 296 1.62 -15.86 4.74
C LEU A 296 1.65 -14.54 5.52
N LEU A 297 0.85 -13.56 5.13
CA LEU A 297 0.71 -12.29 5.85
C LEU A 297 0.16 -12.47 7.28
N VAL A 298 -0.61 -13.53 7.54
CA VAL A 298 -1.10 -13.87 8.88
C VAL A 298 0.04 -14.15 9.85
N HIS A 299 1.11 -14.78 9.36
CA HIS A 299 2.26 -15.21 10.16
C HIS A 299 3.15 -14.02 10.56
N ALA A 300 3.53 -13.19 9.60
CA ALA A 300 4.44 -12.08 9.84
C ALA A 300 3.72 -10.78 10.26
N GLY A 301 2.40 -10.68 10.10
CA GLY A 301 1.62 -9.47 10.41
C GLY A 301 1.93 -8.26 9.55
N LEU A 302 2.62 -8.44 8.42
CA LEU A 302 3.08 -7.37 7.54
C LEU A 302 1.96 -6.92 6.58
N PRO A 303 1.89 -5.60 6.25
CA PRO A 303 1.02 -5.13 5.18
C PRO A 303 1.38 -5.74 3.83
N GLY A 304 0.37 -6.06 3.03
CA GLY A 304 0.57 -6.71 1.72
C GLY A 304 1.45 -5.93 0.75
N GLY A 305 1.30 -4.59 0.71
CA GLY A 305 2.18 -3.73 -0.11
C GLY A 305 3.66 -3.81 0.27
N MET A 306 3.96 -4.19 1.52
CA MET A 306 5.32 -4.40 1.99
C MET A 306 5.93 -5.70 1.48
N MET A 307 5.11 -6.72 1.23
CA MET A 307 5.55 -7.98 0.65
C MET A 307 6.25 -7.77 -0.71
N GLY A 308 5.63 -6.98 -1.60
CA GLY A 308 6.24 -6.61 -2.88
C GLY A 308 7.57 -5.86 -2.73
N SER A 309 7.64 -4.92 -1.78
CA SER A 309 8.88 -4.21 -1.43
C SER A 309 9.96 -5.15 -0.89
N MET A 310 9.59 -6.08 0.00
CA MET A 310 10.52 -7.08 0.54
C MET A 310 11.12 -7.95 -0.55
N MET A 311 10.28 -8.46 -1.45
CA MET A 311 10.75 -9.28 -2.57
C MET A 311 11.69 -8.53 -3.50
N ALA A 312 11.45 -7.23 -3.74
CA ALA A 312 12.36 -6.39 -4.52
C ALA A 312 13.71 -6.19 -3.81
N ASP A 313 13.67 -5.92 -2.50
CA ASP A 313 14.89 -5.77 -1.69
C ASP A 313 15.69 -7.09 -1.65
N LEU A 314 15.01 -8.24 -1.47
CA LEU A 314 15.64 -9.55 -1.47
C LEU A 314 16.34 -9.87 -2.79
N LYS A 315 15.70 -9.60 -3.93
CA LYS A 315 16.33 -9.76 -5.26
C LYS A 315 17.58 -8.91 -5.39
N GLY A 316 17.56 -7.68 -4.85
CA GLY A 316 18.72 -6.78 -4.87
C GLY A 316 19.92 -7.27 -4.07
N VAL A 317 19.69 -8.00 -2.97
CA VAL A 317 20.76 -8.47 -2.06
C VAL A 317 21.11 -9.95 -2.24
N HIS A 318 20.23 -10.75 -2.82
CA HIS A 318 20.35 -12.22 -2.94
C HIS A 318 21.67 -12.66 -3.55
N GLN A 319 22.06 -12.07 -4.67
CA GLN A 319 23.31 -12.41 -5.36
C GLN A 319 24.54 -12.13 -4.49
N GLY A 320 24.58 -10.97 -3.83
CA GLY A 320 25.71 -10.61 -2.95
C GLY A 320 25.79 -11.49 -1.69
N LEU A 321 24.64 -11.86 -1.13
CA LEU A 321 24.59 -12.78 0.01
C LEU A 321 25.08 -14.18 -0.37
N ASN A 322 24.66 -14.70 -1.53
CA ASN A 322 25.12 -15.99 -2.02
C ASN A 322 26.62 -16.02 -2.34
N GLN A 323 27.20 -14.93 -2.86
CA GLN A 323 28.65 -14.80 -3.03
C GLN A 323 29.38 -14.86 -1.66
N THR A 324 28.80 -14.25 -0.63
CA THR A 324 29.35 -14.29 0.74
C THR A 324 29.31 -15.71 1.31
N LEU A 325 28.19 -16.42 1.15
CA LEU A 325 28.01 -17.80 1.62
C LEU A 325 29.01 -18.74 0.91
N GLU A 326 29.15 -18.61 -0.41
CA GLU A 326 30.09 -19.41 -1.22
C GLU A 326 31.54 -19.18 -0.77
N ALA A 327 31.92 -17.92 -0.51
CA ALA A 327 33.26 -17.60 0.03
C ALA A 327 33.50 -18.20 1.42
N GLN A 328 32.44 -18.47 2.20
CA GLN A 328 32.49 -19.15 3.49
C GLN A 328 32.39 -20.69 3.40
N GLY A 329 32.27 -21.24 2.20
CA GLY A 329 32.07 -22.69 2.00
C GLY A 329 30.69 -23.20 2.44
N LYS A 330 29.67 -22.30 2.49
CA LYS A 330 28.29 -22.61 2.86
C LYS A 330 27.41 -22.76 1.61
N GLU A 331 26.30 -23.49 1.75
CA GLU A 331 25.30 -23.63 0.69
C GLU A 331 24.66 -22.31 0.35
N LYS A 332 24.34 -22.12 -0.93
CA LYS A 332 23.58 -20.98 -1.43
C LYS A 332 22.14 -21.09 -0.96
N LEU A 333 21.52 -19.95 -0.70
CA LEU A 333 20.10 -19.86 -0.37
C LEU A 333 19.29 -19.54 -1.63
N SER A 334 18.14 -20.16 -1.80
CA SER A 334 17.12 -19.73 -2.77
C SER A 334 16.49 -18.39 -2.33
N GLU A 335 15.75 -17.73 -3.22
CA GLU A 335 14.95 -16.55 -2.82
C GLU A 335 13.93 -16.90 -1.75
N ASP A 336 13.31 -18.09 -1.82
CA ASP A 336 12.33 -18.56 -0.84
C ASP A 336 12.97 -18.85 0.52
N ASP A 337 14.16 -19.47 0.57
CA ASP A 337 14.89 -19.67 1.83
C ASP A 337 15.24 -18.36 2.50
N LEU A 338 15.63 -17.36 1.71
CA LEU A 338 15.94 -16.03 2.20
C LEU A 338 14.67 -15.31 2.71
N LEU A 339 13.55 -15.50 2.02
CA LEU A 339 12.25 -14.96 2.45
C LEU A 339 11.80 -15.59 3.77
N VAL A 340 11.94 -16.91 3.94
CA VAL A 340 11.65 -17.61 5.21
C VAL A 340 12.52 -17.06 6.32
N LYS A 341 13.84 -16.94 6.10
CA LYS A 341 14.74 -16.34 7.11
C LYS A 341 14.33 -14.92 7.51
N LEU A 342 13.89 -14.11 6.54
CA LEU A 342 13.46 -12.75 6.81
C LEU A 342 12.15 -12.71 7.63
N PHE A 343 11.20 -13.60 7.34
CA PHE A 343 9.98 -13.73 8.13
C PHE A 343 10.28 -14.16 9.57
N ASP A 344 11.12 -15.18 9.73
CA ASP A 344 11.53 -15.66 11.04
C ASP A 344 12.22 -14.53 11.85
N GLU A 345 13.07 -13.75 11.19
CA GLU A 345 13.72 -12.61 11.83
C GLU A 345 12.72 -11.51 12.21
N VAL A 346 11.74 -11.18 11.35
CA VAL A 346 10.68 -10.21 11.70
C VAL A 346 9.92 -10.68 12.93
N ILE A 347 9.57 -11.95 13.00
CA ILE A 347 8.82 -12.54 14.13
C ILE A 347 9.66 -12.51 15.41
N ASP A 348 10.96 -12.78 15.32
CA ASP A 348 11.87 -12.74 16.47
C ASP A 348 12.07 -11.33 17.01
N ILE A 349 12.32 -10.35 16.13
CA ILE A 349 12.65 -8.98 16.56
C ILE A 349 11.42 -8.13 16.92
N TRP A 350 10.25 -8.40 16.35
CA TRP A 350 9.07 -7.57 16.54
C TRP A 350 8.66 -7.43 18.03
N PRO A 351 8.55 -8.52 18.82
CA PRO A 351 8.32 -8.41 20.27
C PRO A 351 9.45 -7.67 21.01
N LYS A 352 10.71 -7.87 20.58
CA LYS A 352 11.88 -7.22 21.18
C LYS A 352 11.87 -5.71 21.00
N LEU A 353 11.25 -5.24 19.90
CA LEU A 353 11.05 -3.83 19.60
C LEU A 353 9.76 -3.25 20.22
N GLY A 354 9.11 -3.97 21.14
CA GLY A 354 7.90 -3.49 21.81
C GLY A 354 6.61 -3.57 20.99
N ASN A 355 6.54 -4.49 20.05
CA ASN A 355 5.37 -4.78 19.21
C ASN A 355 4.78 -3.53 18.50
N PRO A 356 5.56 -2.67 17.82
CA PRO A 356 4.98 -1.57 17.08
C PRO A 356 4.00 -2.12 16.01
N PRO A 357 2.78 -1.56 15.87
CA PRO A 357 1.90 -1.98 14.79
C PRO A 357 2.62 -1.90 13.45
N LEU A 358 2.51 -2.97 12.65
CA LEU A 358 3.22 -3.06 11.37
C LEU A 358 2.48 -2.26 10.28
N VAL A 359 2.38 -0.96 10.52
CA VAL A 359 1.83 0.04 9.61
C VAL A 359 2.93 1.04 9.23
N THR A 360 2.77 1.69 8.08
CA THR A 360 3.72 2.71 7.61
C THR A 360 3.82 3.90 8.58
N PRO A 361 5.03 4.39 8.97
CA PRO A 361 6.34 3.94 8.46
C PRO A 361 7.00 2.79 9.25
N PHE A 362 6.45 2.43 10.41
CA PHE A 362 7.10 1.53 11.38
C PHE A 362 7.31 0.11 10.84
N SER A 363 6.41 -0.38 10.01
CA SER A 363 6.60 -1.65 9.30
C SER A 363 7.88 -1.67 8.45
N GLN A 364 8.25 -0.54 7.83
CA GLN A 364 9.50 -0.43 7.09
C GLN A 364 10.72 -0.48 8.01
N TYR A 365 10.64 0.16 9.19
CA TYR A 365 11.76 0.15 10.14
C TYR A 365 12.01 -1.27 10.66
N VAL A 366 10.95 -1.99 11.05
CA VAL A 366 11.06 -3.39 11.48
C VAL A 366 11.61 -4.27 10.37
N LYS A 367 11.09 -4.15 9.13
CA LYS A 367 11.60 -4.88 7.97
C LYS A 367 13.08 -4.59 7.71
N ASN A 368 13.49 -3.32 7.76
CA ASN A 368 14.87 -2.94 7.50
C ASN A 368 15.82 -3.51 8.57
N ILE A 369 15.44 -3.47 9.85
CA ILE A 369 16.20 -4.10 10.93
C ILE A 369 16.32 -5.61 10.67
N ALA A 370 15.22 -6.29 10.33
CA ALA A 370 15.22 -7.72 10.03
C ALA A 370 16.15 -8.05 8.86
N LEU A 371 16.06 -7.32 7.77
CA LEU A 371 16.92 -7.53 6.60
C LEU A 371 18.40 -7.31 6.93
N LEU A 372 18.73 -6.24 7.65
CA LEU A 372 20.10 -5.96 8.10
C LEU A 372 20.62 -7.06 9.04
N ASN A 373 19.80 -7.55 9.96
CA ASN A 373 20.17 -8.63 10.86
C ASN A 373 20.48 -9.94 10.09
N VAL A 374 19.63 -10.32 9.12
CA VAL A 374 19.87 -11.49 8.27
C VAL A 374 21.20 -11.33 7.49
N MET A 375 21.45 -10.15 6.93
CA MET A 375 22.70 -9.86 6.22
C MET A 375 23.92 -9.93 7.14
N LEU A 376 23.82 -9.35 8.34
CA LEU A 376 24.89 -9.36 9.35
C LEU A 376 25.19 -10.78 9.82
N GLU A 377 24.17 -11.58 10.10
CA GLU A 377 24.31 -12.99 10.51
C GLU A 377 25.02 -13.81 9.44
N ILE A 378 24.67 -13.67 8.16
CA ILE A 378 25.35 -14.33 7.04
C ILE A 378 26.83 -13.90 6.97
N GLN A 379 27.14 -12.64 7.30
CA GLN A 379 28.50 -12.12 7.37
C GLN A 379 29.26 -12.52 8.64
N GLY A 380 28.64 -13.23 9.59
CA GLY A 380 29.23 -13.59 10.89
C GLY A 380 29.34 -12.42 11.86
N LYS A 381 28.54 -11.37 11.68
CA LYS A 381 28.49 -10.18 12.55
C LYS A 381 27.29 -10.24 13.52
N ALA A 382 27.37 -9.46 14.59
CA ALA A 382 26.30 -9.39 15.57
C ALA A 382 25.03 -8.71 15.01
N LYS A 383 23.85 -9.26 15.32
CA LYS A 383 22.57 -8.61 15.05
C LYS A 383 22.50 -7.24 15.72
N PHE A 384 21.73 -6.34 15.17
CA PHE A 384 21.53 -4.96 15.64
C PHE A 384 22.79 -4.07 15.66
N SER A 385 23.92 -4.52 15.10
CA SER A 385 25.12 -3.69 14.98
C SER A 385 24.96 -2.50 14.01
N ILE A 386 23.92 -2.55 13.16
CA ILE A 386 23.52 -1.48 12.25
C ILE A 386 22.02 -1.25 12.40
N ILE A 387 21.64 -0.06 12.85
CA ILE A 387 20.24 0.39 12.94
C ILE A 387 20.19 1.80 12.35
N ASP A 388 19.26 2.04 11.41
CA ASP A 388 19.08 3.35 10.81
C ASP A 388 18.48 4.38 11.79
N ASN A 389 18.68 5.68 11.50
CA ASN A 389 18.27 6.75 12.42
C ASN A 389 16.76 6.80 12.66
N ASN A 390 15.93 6.48 11.65
CA ASN A 390 14.49 6.50 11.83
C ASN A 390 14.01 5.36 12.72
N ALA A 391 14.65 4.19 12.59
CA ALA A 391 14.41 3.05 13.48
C ALA A 391 14.87 3.37 14.90
N TRP A 392 16.01 4.08 15.07
CA TRP A 392 16.42 4.60 16.38
C TRP A 392 15.40 5.57 16.97
N ASP A 393 14.86 6.50 16.19
CA ASP A 393 13.85 7.46 16.68
C ASP A 393 12.57 6.75 17.15
N MET A 394 12.19 5.63 16.51
CA MET A 394 11.11 4.76 16.99
C MET A 394 11.49 4.08 18.33
N ILE A 395 12.65 3.44 18.40
CA ILE A 395 13.12 2.69 19.58
C ILE A 395 13.25 3.64 20.78
N LEU A 396 13.80 4.83 20.57
CA LEU A 396 14.08 5.80 21.62
C LEU A 396 12.85 6.62 22.07
N GLY A 397 11.69 6.42 21.44
CA GLY A 397 10.46 7.10 21.83
C GLY A 397 10.23 8.47 21.21
N LYS A 398 11.10 8.96 20.32
CA LYS A 398 10.95 10.26 19.64
C LYS A 398 9.79 10.27 18.65
N SER A 399 9.45 9.12 18.05
CA SER A 399 8.29 8.95 17.18
C SER A 399 6.98 8.70 17.96
N GLY A 400 7.07 8.39 19.24
CA GLY A 400 5.95 8.03 20.11
C GLY A 400 6.29 6.87 21.04
N LYS A 401 5.40 6.63 22.00
CA LYS A 401 5.52 5.52 22.94
C LYS A 401 5.19 4.21 22.24
N LEU A 402 6.09 3.24 22.35
CA LEU A 402 5.83 1.88 21.86
C LEU A 402 4.69 1.21 22.66
N PRO A 403 3.88 0.35 22.03
CA PRO A 403 2.80 -0.38 22.71
C PRO A 403 3.31 -1.28 23.84
N GLY A 404 4.39 -1.99 23.60
CA GLY A 404 5.03 -2.90 24.54
C GLY A 404 6.36 -2.38 25.07
N LYS A 405 6.98 -3.20 25.91
CA LYS A 405 8.31 -2.93 26.47
C LYS A 405 9.39 -3.39 25.48
N LEU A 406 10.46 -2.61 25.37
CA LEU A 406 11.67 -3.06 24.68
C LEU A 406 12.32 -4.24 25.42
N ALA A 407 12.89 -5.17 24.69
CA ALA A 407 13.71 -6.23 25.28
C ALA A 407 14.97 -5.63 25.93
N PRO A 408 15.46 -6.23 27.05
CA PRO A 408 16.65 -5.74 27.75
C PRO A 408 17.89 -5.63 26.85
N GLU A 409 18.02 -6.51 25.87
CA GLU A 409 19.12 -6.47 24.90
C GLU A 409 19.09 -5.20 24.02
N ILE A 410 17.90 -4.74 23.59
CA ILE A 410 17.75 -3.52 22.79
C ILE A 410 18.07 -2.29 23.64
N ILE A 411 17.62 -2.27 24.90
CA ILE A 411 17.95 -1.19 25.86
C ILE A 411 19.47 -1.10 26.03
N LYS A 412 20.12 -2.24 26.26
CA LYS A 412 21.58 -2.31 26.43
C LYS A 412 22.32 -1.79 25.18
N ILE A 413 21.91 -2.18 23.98
CA ILE A 413 22.51 -1.70 22.73
C ILE A 413 22.34 -0.18 22.58
N ALA A 414 21.18 0.38 22.97
CA ALA A 414 20.97 1.81 22.96
C ALA A 414 21.91 2.55 23.91
N GLU A 415 22.05 2.06 25.15
CA GLU A 415 22.93 2.64 26.17
C GLU A 415 24.40 2.55 25.74
N GLU A 416 24.87 1.40 25.26
CA GLU A 416 26.23 1.20 24.76
C GLU A 416 26.54 2.07 23.53
N SER A 417 25.51 2.41 22.74
CA SER A 417 25.62 3.32 21.60
C SER A 417 25.51 4.80 21.99
N GLY A 418 25.43 5.13 23.26
CA GLY A 418 25.32 6.51 23.78
C GLY A 418 24.00 7.18 23.40
N LYS A 419 22.92 6.39 23.21
CA LYS A 419 21.60 6.89 22.86
C LYS A 419 20.77 7.17 24.11
N GLU A 420 20.02 8.27 24.09
CA GLU A 420 19.13 8.67 25.18
C GLU A 420 17.67 8.43 24.84
N PHE A 421 16.93 7.81 25.76
CA PHE A 421 15.48 7.61 25.61
C PHE A 421 14.73 8.92 25.84
N TYR A 422 13.75 9.16 24.96
CA TYR A 422 12.89 10.33 25.03
C TYR A 422 11.52 9.96 25.61
N HIS A 423 11.09 10.71 26.64
CA HIS A 423 9.83 10.48 27.35
C HIS A 423 8.82 11.63 27.21
N GLY A 424 9.20 12.71 26.53
CA GLY A 424 8.36 13.88 26.29
C GLY A 424 7.28 13.65 25.24
N VAL A 425 6.59 14.72 24.85
CA VAL A 425 5.62 14.70 23.76
C VAL A 425 6.37 14.69 22.41
N PRO A 426 6.15 13.71 21.54
CA PRO A 426 6.93 13.59 20.29
C PRO A 426 6.96 14.86 19.43
N GLN A 427 5.86 15.61 19.36
CA GLN A 427 5.76 16.85 18.59
C GLN A 427 6.74 17.94 19.06
N ASP A 428 7.17 17.93 20.32
CA ASP A 428 8.09 18.97 20.84
C ASP A 428 9.49 18.88 20.21
N ASN A 429 9.84 17.75 19.60
CA ASN A 429 11.07 17.60 18.82
C ASN A 429 11.03 18.30 17.45
N TYR A 430 9.85 18.77 17.02
CA TYR A 430 9.61 19.32 15.68
C TYR A 430 8.90 20.68 15.82
N PRO A 431 9.65 21.74 16.19
CA PRO A 431 9.10 23.08 16.40
C PRO A 431 8.58 23.69 15.10
N ASP A 432 8.01 24.89 15.22
CA ASP A 432 7.46 25.65 14.12
C ASP A 432 8.54 26.01 13.07
N GLU A 433 8.24 25.82 11.79
CA GLU A 433 9.15 26.09 10.65
C GLU A 433 8.50 26.80 9.46
N LEU A 434 7.22 27.18 9.51
CA LEU A 434 6.53 27.82 8.37
C LEU A 434 7.22 29.10 7.89
N ASP A 435 7.80 29.88 8.80
CA ASP A 435 8.49 31.13 8.41
C ASP A 435 9.70 30.89 7.51
N LYS A 436 10.39 29.75 7.72
CA LYS A 436 11.49 29.33 6.84
C LYS A 436 11.00 29.11 5.41
N TYR A 437 9.86 28.40 5.25
CA TYR A 437 9.30 28.10 3.92
C TYR A 437 8.66 29.34 3.29
N ARG A 438 8.06 30.22 4.06
CA ARG A 438 7.53 31.51 3.59
C ARG A 438 8.65 32.37 2.99
N LYS A 439 9.78 32.46 3.70
CA LYS A 439 10.96 33.17 3.20
C LYS A 439 11.50 32.54 1.90
N GLU A 440 11.54 31.20 1.81
CA GLU A 440 11.95 30.52 0.58
C GLU A 440 11.00 30.85 -0.60
N MET A 441 9.69 30.94 -0.36
CA MET A 441 8.72 31.33 -1.39
C MET A 441 8.93 32.79 -1.84
N GLU A 442 9.17 33.70 -0.90
CA GLU A 442 9.50 35.10 -1.20
C GLU A 442 10.78 35.22 -2.06
N GLU A 443 11.85 34.51 -1.69
CA GLU A 443 13.13 34.50 -2.40
C GLU A 443 13.00 33.96 -3.84
N ASN A 444 12.07 33.03 -4.07
CA ASN A 444 11.81 32.42 -5.38
C ASN A 444 10.68 33.13 -6.15
N ASN A 445 10.05 34.16 -5.59
CA ASN A 445 8.85 34.81 -6.12
C ASN A 445 7.70 33.81 -6.37
N TRP A 446 7.49 32.87 -5.47
CA TRP A 446 6.39 31.93 -5.51
C TRP A 446 5.22 32.47 -4.67
N ASP A 447 4.02 32.40 -5.22
CA ASP A 447 2.79 32.75 -4.51
C ASP A 447 2.48 31.67 -3.44
N THR A 448 2.02 32.08 -2.25
CA THR A 448 1.62 31.17 -1.18
C THR A 448 0.32 30.43 -1.47
N GLY A 449 -0.42 30.84 -2.50
CA GLY A 449 -1.70 30.28 -2.91
C GLY A 449 -2.88 30.72 -2.04
N GLU A 450 -4.09 30.32 -2.44
CA GLU A 450 -5.31 30.54 -1.66
C GLU A 450 -5.19 29.77 -0.33
N ASP A 451 -5.53 30.40 0.79
CA ASP A 451 -5.43 29.80 2.13
C ASP A 451 -4.02 29.30 2.53
N ASP A 452 -2.95 29.85 1.93
CA ASP A 452 -1.57 29.37 2.10
C ASP A 452 -1.32 27.92 1.60
N GLU A 453 -2.10 27.45 0.62
CA GLU A 453 -2.03 26.06 0.15
C GLU A 453 -0.71 25.71 -0.55
N GLU A 454 -0.11 26.64 -1.28
CA GLU A 454 1.19 26.41 -1.93
C GLU A 454 2.34 26.41 -0.89
N LEU A 455 2.24 27.27 0.14
CA LEU A 455 3.15 27.27 1.28
C LEU A 455 3.07 25.93 2.03
N PHE A 456 1.86 25.43 2.24
CA PHE A 456 1.63 24.12 2.83
C PHE A 456 2.30 23.00 2.01
N GLU A 457 2.11 22.99 0.69
CA GLU A 457 2.70 21.95 -0.17
C GLU A 457 4.23 21.99 -0.16
N LEU A 458 4.85 23.18 -0.19
CA LEU A 458 6.30 23.32 -0.05
C LEU A 458 6.77 22.75 1.30
N ALA A 459 6.12 23.13 2.41
CA ALA A 459 6.52 22.69 3.74
C ALA A 459 6.28 21.20 3.99
N MET A 460 5.26 20.61 3.36
CA MET A 460 4.90 19.19 3.50
C MET A 460 5.73 18.29 2.58
N HIS A 461 6.00 18.72 1.34
CA HIS A 461 6.63 17.91 0.30
C HIS A 461 7.80 18.64 -0.37
N GLU A 462 8.72 19.17 0.43
CA GLU A 462 9.82 20.07 0.06
C GLU A 462 10.47 19.74 -1.30
N ARG A 463 10.98 18.52 -1.41
CA ARG A 463 11.69 18.08 -2.61
C ARG A 463 10.76 17.99 -3.83
N GLN A 464 9.60 17.34 -3.66
CA GLN A 464 8.66 17.13 -4.75
C GLN A 464 8.07 18.46 -5.24
N TYR A 465 7.81 19.39 -4.32
CA TYR A 465 7.33 20.72 -4.67
C TYR A 465 8.36 21.53 -5.46
N ARG A 466 9.63 21.53 -5.05
CA ARG A 466 10.72 22.17 -5.80
C ARG A 466 10.90 21.53 -7.18
N ASP A 467 10.86 20.20 -7.27
CA ASP A 467 10.92 19.49 -8.56
C ASP A 467 9.69 19.82 -9.44
N TYR A 468 8.50 20.01 -8.86
CA TYR A 468 7.30 20.46 -9.55
C TYR A 468 7.45 21.90 -10.07
N LYS A 469 7.84 22.86 -9.23
CA LYS A 469 8.00 24.27 -9.60
C LYS A 469 9.08 24.49 -10.68
N SER A 470 10.13 23.68 -10.67
CA SER A 470 11.19 23.72 -11.69
C SER A 470 10.85 22.98 -12.98
N GLY A 471 9.73 22.25 -13.05
CA GLY A 471 9.34 21.41 -14.18
C GLY A 471 10.09 20.09 -14.30
N VAL A 472 11.04 19.81 -13.41
CA VAL A 472 11.84 18.56 -13.40
C VAL A 472 10.98 17.34 -13.15
N ALA A 473 9.96 17.46 -12.27
CA ALA A 473 9.04 16.37 -11.97
C ALA A 473 8.33 15.87 -13.24
N LYS A 474 7.72 16.77 -13.99
CA LYS A 474 7.02 16.44 -15.25
C LYS A 474 7.93 15.81 -16.28
N LYS A 475 9.15 16.32 -16.41
CA LYS A 475 10.14 15.78 -17.34
C LYS A 475 10.52 14.35 -16.98
N ARG A 476 10.85 14.08 -15.70
CA ARG A 476 11.19 12.74 -15.22
C ARG A 476 10.05 11.74 -15.40
N PHE A 477 8.82 12.14 -15.07
CA PHE A 477 7.65 11.27 -15.26
C PHE A 477 7.45 10.89 -16.73
N ASN A 478 7.54 11.87 -17.65
CA ASN A 478 7.40 11.61 -19.08
C ASN A 478 8.52 10.69 -19.61
N GLU A 479 9.75 10.87 -19.16
CA GLU A 479 10.89 10.01 -19.53
C GLU A 479 10.69 8.58 -19.01
N GLU A 480 10.28 8.41 -17.73
CA GLU A 480 9.97 7.11 -17.13
C GLU A 480 8.84 6.42 -17.93
N LEU A 481 7.77 7.13 -18.23
CA LEU A 481 6.63 6.59 -18.97
C LEU A 481 6.99 6.21 -20.41
N GLN A 482 7.77 7.05 -21.10
CA GLN A 482 8.24 6.72 -22.46
C GLN A 482 9.13 5.46 -22.45
N LYS A 483 10.02 5.35 -21.47
CA LYS A 483 10.85 4.15 -21.30
C LYS A 483 9.98 2.91 -21.10
N LEU A 484 9.04 2.92 -20.16
CA LEU A 484 8.13 1.80 -19.89
C LEU A 484 7.28 1.43 -21.12
N ARG A 485 6.77 2.44 -21.84
CA ARG A 485 6.03 2.22 -23.10
C ARG A 485 6.90 1.64 -24.20
N SER A 486 8.16 2.01 -24.28
CA SER A 486 9.10 1.45 -25.26
C SER A 486 9.48 0.01 -24.90
N GLU A 487 9.70 -0.26 -23.62
CA GLU A 487 9.97 -1.62 -23.11
C GLU A 487 8.77 -2.56 -23.32
N ALA A 488 7.55 -2.06 -23.11
CA ALA A 488 6.32 -2.82 -23.37
C ALA A 488 6.02 -3.03 -24.88
N LYS A 489 6.47 -2.10 -25.73
CA LYS A 489 6.37 -2.20 -27.19
C LYS A 489 7.50 -2.98 -27.82
N SER A 490 8.67 -3.00 -27.19
CA SER A 490 9.73 -3.91 -27.57
C SER A 490 9.30 -5.28 -27.09
N PRO A 491 9.06 -6.26 -27.97
CA PRO A 491 9.09 -7.63 -27.51
C PRO A 491 10.42 -7.78 -26.74
N LYS A 492 10.39 -8.30 -25.52
CA LYS A 492 11.61 -8.65 -24.74
C LYS A 492 12.48 -9.63 -25.50
N THR A 493 11.98 -10.11 -26.61
CA THR A 493 12.68 -10.81 -27.65
C THR A 493 12.55 -9.98 -28.93
N GLY A 494 13.62 -9.36 -29.38
CA GLY A 494 13.90 -9.38 -30.81
C GLY A 494 13.96 -10.86 -31.11
N GLY A 495 12.80 -11.43 -31.54
CA GLY A 495 12.65 -12.88 -31.59
C GLY A 495 13.80 -13.45 -32.39
N VAL A 496 14.55 -14.33 -31.78
CA VAL A 496 15.64 -15.05 -32.47
C VAL A 496 15.01 -15.67 -33.70
N LYS A 497 15.52 -15.35 -34.86
CA LYS A 497 15.01 -15.94 -36.11
C LYS A 497 15.69 -17.29 -36.37
N PRO A 498 14.98 -18.22 -37.03
CA PRO A 498 15.53 -19.54 -37.33
C PRO A 498 16.86 -19.43 -38.08
N GLU A 499 17.82 -20.22 -37.65
CA GLU A 499 19.10 -20.34 -38.32
C GLU A 499 19.11 -21.54 -39.29
N PRO A 500 19.65 -21.40 -40.53
CA PRO A 500 19.74 -22.49 -41.44
C PRO A 500 20.57 -23.67 -40.86
N GLY A 501 19.97 -24.86 -40.86
CA GLY A 501 20.62 -26.08 -40.38
C GLY A 501 20.49 -26.34 -38.87
N LYS A 502 19.82 -25.48 -38.12
CA LYS A 502 19.48 -25.72 -36.72
C LYS A 502 18.05 -26.27 -36.60
N LYS A 503 17.82 -27.09 -35.56
CA LYS A 503 16.47 -27.57 -35.21
C LYS A 503 15.80 -26.56 -34.31
N ASP A 504 15.25 -25.52 -34.91
CA ASP A 504 14.57 -24.44 -34.22
C ASP A 504 13.04 -24.68 -34.17
N ILE A 505 12.46 -24.66 -32.99
CA ILE A 505 11.02 -24.73 -32.78
C ILE A 505 10.53 -23.31 -32.67
N THR A 506 9.59 -22.92 -33.56
CA THR A 506 9.16 -21.52 -33.72
C THR A 506 7.73 -21.32 -33.31
N SER A 507 7.39 -20.07 -32.94
CA SER A 507 6.01 -19.68 -32.70
C SER A 507 5.20 -19.65 -34.02
N PRO A 508 4.05 -20.33 -34.10
CA PRO A 508 3.21 -20.34 -35.30
C PRO A 508 2.47 -19.03 -35.54
N TYR A 509 2.30 -18.20 -34.50
CA TYR A 509 1.62 -16.88 -34.56
C TYR A 509 2.10 -15.98 -33.41
N MET A 510 1.60 -14.75 -33.39
CA MET A 510 1.84 -13.80 -32.31
C MET A 510 0.92 -14.13 -31.12
N GLY A 511 1.48 -14.13 -29.91
CA GLY A 511 0.73 -14.37 -28.68
C GLY A 511 1.60 -14.32 -27.45
N ARG A 512 0.95 -14.48 -26.29
CA ARG A 512 1.63 -14.53 -24.99
C ARG A 512 1.92 -15.97 -24.60
N ILE A 513 3.11 -16.23 -24.09
CA ILE A 513 3.53 -17.57 -23.69
C ILE A 513 3.16 -17.87 -22.24
N PHE A 514 2.67 -19.10 -22.02
CA PHE A 514 2.40 -19.66 -20.70
C PHE A 514 3.08 -21.03 -20.58
N TYR A 515 3.75 -21.26 -19.45
CA TYR A 515 4.33 -22.59 -19.17
C TYR A 515 3.24 -23.64 -18.94
N ASN A 516 2.18 -23.24 -18.20
CA ASN A 516 1.02 -24.07 -17.88
C ASN A 516 -0.26 -23.22 -17.96
N LEU A 517 -1.41 -23.87 -18.20
CA LEU A 517 -2.73 -23.22 -18.18
C LEU A 517 -3.28 -23.03 -16.74
N ASN A 518 -2.63 -23.61 -15.74
CA ASN A 518 -2.98 -23.37 -14.34
C ASN A 518 -2.06 -22.27 -13.81
N ASP A 519 -2.58 -21.07 -13.64
CA ASP A 519 -1.88 -19.86 -13.19
C ASP A 519 -1.15 -19.97 -11.84
N PHE A 520 -1.20 -21.12 -11.16
CA PHE A 520 -0.64 -21.32 -9.83
C PHE A 520 0.75 -21.94 -9.79
N ILE A 521 1.29 -22.40 -10.92
CA ILE A 521 2.59 -23.05 -10.97
C ILE A 521 3.37 -22.56 -12.20
N GLU A 522 4.24 -21.58 -12.00
CA GLU A 522 5.20 -21.11 -13.01
C GLU A 522 6.37 -22.12 -13.17
N VAL A 523 6.05 -23.40 -13.38
CA VAL A 523 7.07 -24.41 -13.64
C VAL A 523 7.27 -24.53 -15.14
N GLN A 524 8.46 -24.22 -15.60
CA GLN A 524 8.88 -24.42 -16.97
C GLN A 524 8.80 -25.93 -17.31
N ALA A 525 8.11 -26.26 -18.40
CA ALA A 525 7.93 -27.65 -18.80
C ALA A 525 9.20 -28.28 -19.35
N ILE A 526 10.19 -27.45 -19.71
CA ILE A 526 11.47 -27.85 -20.30
C ILE A 526 12.62 -27.07 -19.67
N GLU A 527 13.77 -27.69 -19.56
CA GLU A 527 15.03 -27.10 -19.08
C GLU A 527 16.15 -27.34 -20.09
N LEU A 528 17.25 -26.60 -19.96
CA LEU A 528 18.46 -26.83 -20.76
C LEU A 528 18.95 -28.28 -20.56
N ASP A 529 19.50 -28.85 -21.63
CA ASP A 529 19.97 -30.23 -21.70
C ASP A 529 18.89 -31.33 -21.53
N ASN A 530 17.59 -30.96 -21.41
CA ASN A 530 16.50 -31.93 -21.44
C ASN A 530 16.37 -32.57 -22.81
N GLN A 531 16.10 -33.90 -22.84
CA GLN A 531 15.69 -34.58 -24.06
C GLN A 531 14.24 -34.30 -24.37
N LEU A 532 13.96 -33.72 -25.52
CA LEU A 532 12.63 -33.57 -26.07
C LEU A 532 12.34 -34.64 -27.11
N ASN A 533 11.13 -35.17 -27.03
CA ASN A 533 10.60 -36.06 -28.07
C ASN A 533 9.63 -35.27 -28.98
N LYS A 534 9.58 -35.63 -30.22
CA LYS A 534 8.58 -35.09 -31.16
C LYS A 534 7.16 -35.26 -30.60
N GLY A 535 6.38 -34.18 -30.59
CA GLY A 535 5.06 -34.14 -29.99
C GLY A 535 5.04 -33.79 -28.49
N GLN A 536 6.17 -33.69 -27.85
CA GLN A 536 6.25 -33.27 -26.46
C GLN A 536 5.94 -31.77 -26.33
N ARG A 537 5.09 -31.39 -25.35
CA ARG A 537 4.71 -30.02 -25.10
C ARG A 537 5.87 -29.16 -24.59
N ILE A 538 5.97 -27.96 -25.11
CA ILE A 538 6.95 -26.91 -24.76
C ILE A 538 6.30 -25.82 -23.92
N CYS A 539 5.20 -25.25 -24.43
CA CYS A 539 4.46 -24.16 -23.79
C CYS A 539 3.05 -24.06 -24.37
N TYR A 540 2.27 -23.10 -23.86
CA TYR A 540 1.04 -22.65 -24.48
C TYR A 540 1.21 -21.22 -25.00
N ILE A 541 0.54 -20.88 -26.10
CA ILE A 541 0.45 -19.51 -26.62
C ILE A 541 -1.02 -19.07 -26.57
N GLU A 542 -1.28 -17.96 -25.87
CA GLU A 542 -2.57 -17.30 -25.87
C GLU A 542 -2.74 -16.46 -27.13
N ASN A 543 -3.82 -16.73 -27.86
CA ASN A 543 -4.23 -15.97 -29.04
C ASN A 543 -5.76 -15.81 -29.03
N ASN A 544 -6.25 -14.57 -28.89
CA ASN A 544 -7.70 -14.25 -28.88
C ASN A 544 -8.53 -15.14 -27.92
N ASP A 545 -8.15 -15.19 -26.66
CA ASP A 545 -8.79 -15.95 -25.57
C ASP A 545 -8.76 -17.49 -25.76
N THR A 546 -7.96 -17.99 -26.67
CA THR A 546 -7.65 -19.41 -26.84
C THR A 546 -6.20 -19.69 -26.46
N TYR A 547 -5.95 -20.89 -25.94
CA TYR A 547 -4.61 -21.34 -25.58
C TYR A 547 -4.24 -22.52 -26.45
N ASP A 548 -3.28 -22.31 -27.34
CA ASP A 548 -2.81 -23.36 -28.23
C ASP A 548 -1.53 -23.97 -27.67
N GLU A 549 -1.49 -25.30 -27.64
CA GLU A 549 -0.34 -26.05 -27.18
C GLU A 549 0.75 -26.06 -28.25
N ILE A 550 1.95 -25.65 -27.87
CA ILE A 550 3.15 -25.73 -28.71
C ILE A 550 3.94 -26.98 -28.34
N VAL A 551 4.16 -27.83 -29.33
CA VAL A 551 4.86 -29.09 -29.17
C VAL A 551 6.13 -29.12 -30.01
N SER A 552 7.09 -29.94 -29.62
CA SER A 552 8.30 -30.13 -30.38
C SER A 552 8.02 -30.82 -31.71
N GLU A 553 8.55 -30.30 -32.80
CA GLU A 553 8.50 -30.89 -34.14
C GLU A 553 9.63 -31.91 -34.36
N TYR A 554 10.63 -31.94 -33.45
CA TYR A 554 11.86 -32.73 -33.57
C TYR A 554 12.15 -33.49 -32.29
N ASP A 555 12.90 -34.56 -32.42
CA ASP A 555 13.62 -35.19 -31.31
C ASP A 555 15.00 -34.54 -31.15
N GLY A 556 15.41 -34.22 -29.92
CA GLY A 556 16.71 -33.63 -29.65
C GLY A 556 16.88 -33.15 -28.21
N GLU A 557 18.10 -32.78 -27.88
CA GLU A 557 18.44 -32.20 -26.60
C GLU A 557 18.30 -30.68 -26.66
N VAL A 558 17.73 -30.05 -25.63
CA VAL A 558 17.51 -28.57 -25.55
C VAL A 558 18.88 -27.88 -25.41
N ASP A 559 19.21 -27.05 -26.38
CA ASP A 559 20.45 -26.25 -26.42
C ASP A 559 20.20 -24.85 -25.83
N GLU A 560 19.11 -24.17 -26.28
CA GLU A 560 18.76 -22.84 -25.85
C GLU A 560 17.23 -22.69 -25.76
N ILE A 561 16.76 -21.89 -24.77
CA ILE A 561 15.37 -21.49 -24.56
C ILE A 561 15.30 -19.97 -24.66
N PHE A 562 14.43 -19.46 -25.55
CA PHE A 562 14.36 -18.03 -25.90
C PHE A 562 13.09 -17.34 -25.38
N PHE A 563 12.41 -17.90 -24.39
CA PHE A 563 11.20 -17.31 -23.82
C PHE A 563 11.09 -17.53 -22.32
N GLU A 564 10.35 -16.65 -21.67
CA GLU A 564 9.92 -16.80 -20.29
C GLU A 564 8.37 -16.78 -20.19
N HIS A 565 7.83 -17.21 -19.05
CA HIS A 565 6.39 -17.14 -18.78
C HIS A 565 5.89 -15.71 -18.88
N GLY A 566 4.84 -15.46 -19.65
CA GLY A 566 4.26 -14.15 -19.88
C GLY A 566 4.86 -13.35 -21.03
N ASP A 567 5.91 -13.84 -21.69
CA ASP A 567 6.52 -13.16 -22.83
C ASP A 567 5.58 -13.11 -24.05
N MET A 568 5.63 -11.99 -24.78
CA MET A 568 5.00 -11.85 -26.10
C MET A 568 5.95 -12.28 -27.17
N VAL A 569 5.52 -13.19 -28.03
CA VAL A 569 6.28 -13.65 -29.20
C VAL A 569 5.55 -13.32 -30.48
N SER A 570 6.31 -13.18 -31.56
CA SER A 570 5.78 -12.99 -32.91
C SER A 570 5.83 -14.28 -33.71
N LYS A 571 5.03 -14.38 -34.76
CA LYS A 571 5.08 -15.51 -35.69
C LYS A 571 6.51 -15.70 -36.23
N GLY A 572 7.02 -16.91 -36.12
CA GLY A 572 8.35 -17.30 -36.60
C GLY A 572 9.51 -16.96 -35.66
N ASP A 573 9.23 -16.47 -34.45
CA ASP A 573 10.26 -16.34 -33.40
C ASP A 573 10.64 -17.73 -32.90
N VAL A 574 11.93 -17.98 -32.71
CA VAL A 574 12.41 -19.24 -32.15
C VAL A 574 12.08 -19.27 -30.67
N LEU A 575 11.42 -20.34 -30.23
CA LEU A 575 11.10 -20.60 -28.84
C LEU A 575 12.17 -21.47 -28.19
N VAL A 576 12.57 -22.54 -28.88
CA VAL A 576 13.55 -23.50 -28.41
C VAL A 576 14.46 -23.90 -29.55
N ARG A 577 15.74 -24.05 -29.28
CA ARG A 577 16.74 -24.60 -30.17
C ARG A 577 17.19 -25.94 -29.63
N LEU A 578 17.31 -26.95 -30.50
CA LEU A 578 17.82 -28.27 -30.17
C LEU A 578 19.23 -28.45 -30.75
N LYS A 579 20.05 -29.24 -30.03
CA LYS A 579 21.38 -29.68 -30.47
C LYS A 579 21.30 -30.60 -31.69
#